data_55f2dce33853ce5c538d681cdc78f553
#
_entry.id   55f2dce33853ce5c538d681cdc78f553
#
_cell.length_a   1.000
_cell.length_b   1.000
_cell.length_c   1.000
_cell.angle_alpha   90.00
_cell.angle_beta   90.00
_cell.angle_gamma   90.00
#
_symmetry.space_group_name_H-M   'P 1'
#
loop_
_entity.id
_entity.type
_entity.pdbx_description
1 polymer ?
#
loop_
_entity_poly.entity_id
_entity_poly.type
_entity_poly.pdbx_seq_one_letter_code
_entity_poly.pdbx_strand_id
1 'polypeptide(L)'
;MTDFPVRATLALIACLAAAQPAAAQGNRPIRLIPGTDSMAAPERVERGVRNDGVLAPTERDVAGILDFATGALPATLWAGSTRKTLDPLIGAVAAGRYASIRDIVRRALASPASPPAMEPGEKLPDFAASRAAGLLRIGETDAARQLATRIARFQPEDTAHAVLREALFLAPDPAPACEQIRATAALAGQPDWARGLVVCQAVAGDLARARLGLALQREQKIAADDWLQRLVALLDGAPRALDGAKADLRPHHLPLFAAAKTAPPVAAMSALSPAMLASVAANPGFAIETRIRAAETATASFGADGRALADLYASVSFQPREMADLLAFAAQEQGPRSRAALYRHVRSQAPGPGRASAFAQAIQVAEKRGVGRAFRRAAIDLVREIPPTSEAAEHAVLLVRTLLIERHTAEATRWYDILKVGAGPADGTALLGPLLFLAGVPLPEMGSSQTLLAWRDLQGRLDPPRAQARVRMLRSLLDAVGARALDLEDATDPLPAEPSSPLLAALRRTAEQRLMGETILRAAAVLAEPGLRENAAAIAATIRALTEAGLADDGRSLALEAALAAGL
;
A
#
# COMPACT_ATOMS: atom_id res chain seq x y z
N MET A 1 -29.01 -57.28 -22.42
CA MET A 1 -29.54 -57.13 -23.80
C MET A 1 -29.21 -55.73 -24.20
N THR A 2 -28.30 -55.73 -25.13
CA THR A 2 -27.92 -54.88 -26.27
C THR A 2 -27.35 -53.52 -25.92
N ASP A 3 -26.05 -53.36 -25.87
CA ASP A 3 -25.05 -53.12 -26.95
C ASP A 3 -25.47 -52.09 -28.01
N PHE A 4 -24.76 -50.94 -28.09
CA PHE A 4 -23.85 -50.62 -29.20
C PHE A 4 -23.11 -49.27 -28.99
N PRO A 5 -21.87 -49.19 -29.45
CA PRO A 5 -20.98 -48.04 -29.23
C PRO A 5 -20.95 -47.08 -30.43
N VAL A 6 -20.65 -45.80 -30.20
CA VAL A 6 -20.34 -44.83 -31.26
C VAL A 6 -18.85 -44.47 -31.24
N ARG A 7 -18.18 -44.84 -32.28
CA ARG A 7 -16.82 -44.49 -32.66
C ARG A 7 -16.81 -43.01 -33.10
N ALA A 8 -15.93 -42.20 -32.52
CA ALA A 8 -15.58 -40.89 -33.05
C ALA A 8 -14.26 -41.01 -33.81
N THR A 9 -14.29 -40.69 -35.10
CA THR A 9 -13.16 -40.67 -36.06
C THR A 9 -12.34 -39.38 -35.90
N LEU A 10 -11.05 -39.53 -35.63
CA LEU A 10 -10.07 -38.44 -35.75
C LEU A 10 -9.78 -38.19 -37.25
N ALA A 11 -9.93 -36.94 -37.70
CA ALA A 11 -9.39 -36.46 -38.97
C ALA A 11 -8.14 -35.61 -38.70
N LEU A 12 -6.99 -36.15 -39.03
CA LEU A 12 -5.72 -35.44 -39.11
C LEU A 12 -5.69 -34.66 -40.43
N ILE A 13 -5.58 -33.33 -40.37
CA ILE A 13 -5.22 -32.51 -41.55
C ILE A 13 -3.77 -32.10 -41.38
N ALA A 14 -2.89 -32.69 -42.22
CA ALA A 14 -1.52 -32.28 -42.37
C ALA A 14 -1.46 -31.14 -43.39
N CYS A 15 -1.03 -29.95 -42.95
CA CYS A 15 -0.61 -28.88 -43.87
C CYS A 15 0.89 -28.96 -44.11
N LEU A 16 1.26 -29.38 -45.31
CA LEU A 16 2.62 -29.19 -45.86
C LEU A 16 2.79 -27.70 -46.20
N ALA A 17 3.71 -27.02 -45.54
CA ALA A 17 4.22 -25.72 -45.95
C ALA A 17 5.50 -25.93 -46.75
N ALA A 18 5.46 -25.60 -48.05
CA ALA A 18 6.61 -25.59 -48.95
C ALA A 18 7.54 -24.42 -48.62
N ALA A 19 8.78 -24.70 -48.29
CA ALA A 19 9.85 -23.72 -48.17
C ALA A 19 10.37 -23.33 -49.55
N GLN A 20 10.29 -22.06 -49.91
CA GLN A 20 11.01 -21.47 -51.04
C GLN A 20 12.31 -20.82 -50.54
N PRO A 21 13.44 -20.99 -51.25
CA PRO A 21 14.70 -20.36 -50.86
C PRO A 21 14.71 -18.88 -51.29
N ALA A 22 14.98 -17.98 -50.36
CA ALA A 22 15.25 -16.58 -50.63
C ALA A 22 16.65 -16.43 -51.30
N ALA A 23 16.66 -15.86 -52.48
CA ALA A 23 17.90 -15.52 -53.20
C ALA A 23 18.63 -14.37 -52.49
N ALA A 24 19.89 -14.57 -52.22
CA ALA A 24 20.81 -13.56 -51.74
C ALA A 24 21.04 -12.48 -52.79
N GLN A 25 20.63 -11.24 -52.51
CA GLN A 25 21.03 -10.09 -53.33
C GLN A 25 22.40 -9.59 -52.85
N GLY A 26 23.35 -9.69 -53.78
CA GLY A 26 24.73 -9.30 -53.60
C GLY A 26 24.89 -7.79 -53.37
N ASN A 27 25.73 -7.47 -52.40
CA ASN A 27 26.29 -6.15 -52.18
C ASN A 27 27.14 -5.72 -53.39
N ARG A 28 26.67 -4.72 -54.13
CA ARG A 28 27.50 -4.01 -55.13
C ARG A 28 28.25 -2.88 -54.40
N PRO A 29 29.61 -2.82 -54.54
CA PRO A 29 30.35 -1.69 -53.98
C PRO A 29 30.11 -0.41 -54.79
N ILE A 30 29.82 0.66 -54.11
CA ILE A 30 29.73 2.00 -54.69
C ILE A 30 31.13 2.47 -55.03
N ARG A 31 31.41 2.73 -56.32
CA ARG A 31 32.64 3.36 -56.78
C ARG A 31 32.60 4.85 -56.40
N LEU A 32 33.55 5.28 -55.56
CA LEU A 32 33.88 6.68 -55.35
C LEU A 32 34.71 7.18 -56.53
N ILE A 33 34.27 8.24 -57.17
CA ILE A 33 34.98 8.98 -58.21
C ILE A 33 36.04 9.85 -57.53
N PRO A 34 37.32 9.85 -57.94
CA PRO A 34 38.32 10.75 -57.39
C PRO A 34 38.16 12.14 -58.08
N GLY A 35 37.76 13.13 -57.27
CA GLY A 35 37.87 14.55 -57.63
C GLY A 35 39.00 15.17 -56.83
N THR A 36 40.04 15.54 -57.49
CA THR A 36 41.10 16.41 -57.02
C THR A 36 40.55 17.75 -56.68
N ASP A 37 40.79 18.23 -55.45
CA ASP A 37 41.37 19.57 -55.24
C ASP A 37 41.78 19.74 -53.77
N SER A 38 43.03 20.12 -53.64
CA SER A 38 43.73 20.51 -52.44
C SER A 38 43.11 21.77 -51.85
N MET A 39 42.50 21.66 -50.65
CA MET A 39 42.29 22.81 -49.78
C MET A 39 42.65 22.44 -48.34
N ALA A 40 43.41 23.33 -47.74
CA ALA A 40 44.01 23.27 -46.41
C ALA A 40 43.09 22.73 -45.33
N ALA A 41 43.62 21.85 -44.49
CA ALA A 41 42.95 21.36 -43.31
C ALA A 41 42.52 22.56 -42.41
N PRO A 42 41.25 22.62 -41.99
CA PRO A 42 40.89 23.61 -40.95
C PRO A 42 41.53 23.15 -39.64
N GLU A 43 42.23 24.07 -39.05
CA GLU A 43 42.75 24.04 -37.70
C GLU A 43 41.69 23.51 -36.75
N ARG A 44 41.98 22.42 -36.07
CA ARG A 44 41.12 21.82 -35.05
C ARG A 44 41.06 22.81 -33.89
N VAL A 45 40.11 23.72 -33.89
CA VAL A 45 39.74 24.48 -32.71
C VAL A 45 39.20 23.45 -31.70
N GLU A 46 40.09 23.03 -30.79
CA GLU A 46 39.66 22.39 -29.54
C GLU A 46 38.88 23.43 -28.77
N ARG A 47 37.57 23.54 -29.08
CA ARG A 47 36.62 24.06 -28.12
C ARG A 47 36.63 23.10 -26.96
N GLY A 48 37.41 23.43 -25.95
CA GLY A 48 37.24 22.83 -24.64
C GLY A 48 35.78 22.97 -24.24
N VAL A 49 35.05 21.90 -24.35
CA VAL A 49 33.78 21.76 -23.67
C VAL A 49 34.13 21.86 -22.19
N ARG A 50 33.96 23.03 -21.61
CA ARG A 50 33.80 23.13 -20.17
C ARG A 50 32.61 22.28 -19.83
N ASN A 51 32.88 21.08 -19.42
CA ASN A 51 31.95 20.21 -18.77
C ASN A 51 31.68 20.89 -17.42
N ASP A 52 30.66 21.75 -17.38
CA ASP A 52 30.11 22.25 -16.13
C ASP A 52 29.49 21.05 -15.46
N GLY A 53 30.27 20.29 -14.78
CA GLY A 53 30.18 19.13 -13.88
C GLY A 53 28.85 18.51 -13.52
N VAL A 54 27.81 18.66 -14.30
CA VAL A 54 26.56 17.90 -14.13
C VAL A 54 26.67 16.61 -14.93
N LEU A 55 27.14 15.55 -14.28
CA LEU A 55 27.08 14.19 -14.84
C LEU A 55 25.61 13.87 -15.14
N ALA A 56 25.33 13.37 -16.33
CA ALA A 56 24.02 12.84 -16.67
C ALA A 56 23.65 11.74 -15.66
N PRO A 57 22.38 11.68 -15.19
CA PRO A 57 21.96 10.63 -14.28
C PRO A 57 22.23 9.24 -14.87
N THR A 58 22.74 8.33 -14.08
CA THR A 58 22.97 6.95 -14.50
C THR A 58 21.63 6.21 -14.59
N GLU A 59 21.57 5.10 -15.33
CA GLU A 59 20.37 4.23 -15.35
C GLU A 59 19.92 3.79 -13.96
N ARG A 60 20.85 3.68 -13.02
CA ARG A 60 20.61 3.37 -11.64
C ARG A 60 19.85 4.49 -10.92
N ASP A 61 20.28 5.72 -11.09
CA ASP A 61 19.72 6.87 -10.38
C ASP A 61 18.27 7.14 -10.78
N VAL A 62 17.93 6.89 -12.07
CA VAL A 62 16.59 7.03 -12.61
C VAL A 62 15.73 5.76 -12.45
N ALA A 63 16.27 4.69 -11.86
CA ALA A 63 15.56 3.42 -11.75
C ALA A 63 14.18 3.56 -11.10
N GLY A 64 13.21 2.89 -11.67
CA GLY A 64 11.84 2.75 -11.17
C GLY A 64 11.23 1.45 -11.64
N ILE A 65 10.06 1.11 -11.14
CA ILE A 65 9.35 -0.15 -11.45
C ILE A 65 7.97 0.08 -12.07
N LEU A 66 7.50 1.31 -12.09
CA LEU A 66 6.21 1.70 -12.69
C LEU A 66 6.41 2.25 -14.10
N ASP A 67 5.38 2.13 -14.91
CA ASP A 67 5.18 2.80 -16.19
C ASP A 67 3.89 3.64 -16.16
N PHE A 68 3.57 4.29 -17.27
CA PHE A 68 2.36 5.13 -17.36
C PHE A 68 1.08 4.32 -17.06
N ALA A 69 0.97 3.10 -17.55
CA ALA A 69 -0.22 2.25 -17.36
C ALA A 69 -0.38 1.79 -15.89
N THR A 70 0.74 1.69 -15.16
CA THR A 70 0.77 1.31 -13.74
C THR A 70 0.81 2.51 -12.79
N GLY A 71 0.63 3.74 -13.31
CA GLY A 71 0.49 4.95 -12.53
C GLY A 71 1.80 5.65 -12.16
N ALA A 72 2.84 5.52 -13.01
CA ALA A 72 4.08 6.28 -12.84
C ALA A 72 3.81 7.79 -12.84
N LEU A 73 4.49 8.49 -11.94
CA LEU A 73 4.52 9.94 -11.91
C LEU A 73 5.58 10.49 -12.90
N PRO A 74 5.51 11.79 -13.27
CA PRO A 74 6.40 12.37 -14.27
C PRO A 74 7.90 12.18 -13.93
N ALA A 75 8.75 12.04 -14.94
CA ALA A 75 10.20 11.91 -14.78
C ALA A 75 10.85 13.10 -14.05
N THR A 76 10.18 14.26 -14.03
CA THR A 76 10.57 15.49 -13.32
C THR A 76 10.11 15.54 -11.87
N LEU A 77 9.58 14.44 -11.33
CA LEU A 77 8.98 14.33 -9.99
C LEU A 77 9.81 15.00 -8.88
N TRP A 78 11.12 14.85 -8.92
CA TRP A 78 12.04 15.36 -7.90
C TRP A 78 12.73 16.68 -8.28
N ALA A 79 12.36 17.26 -9.44
CA ALA A 79 12.95 18.51 -9.91
C ALA A 79 12.71 19.66 -8.91
N GLY A 80 13.72 20.50 -8.73
CA GLY A 80 13.67 21.63 -7.80
C GLY A 80 13.90 21.30 -6.33
N SER A 81 13.88 20.02 -5.95
CA SER A 81 14.19 19.58 -4.58
C SER A 81 15.64 19.11 -4.47
N THR A 82 16.18 19.10 -3.24
CA THR A 82 17.53 18.62 -2.94
C THR A 82 17.52 17.30 -2.19
N ARG A 83 18.60 16.52 -2.29
CA ARG A 83 18.78 15.29 -1.52
C ARG A 83 18.71 15.55 -0.02
N LYS A 84 19.30 16.64 0.45
CA LYS A 84 19.29 17.07 1.85
C LYS A 84 17.86 17.21 2.42
N THR A 85 16.91 17.65 1.59
CA THR A 85 15.50 17.77 1.98
C THR A 85 14.75 16.45 1.87
N LEU A 86 14.97 15.70 0.76
CA LEU A 86 14.14 14.53 0.46
C LEU A 86 14.55 13.28 1.26
N ASP A 87 15.86 13.04 1.48
CA ASP A 87 16.31 11.83 2.18
C ASP A 87 15.74 11.72 3.61
N PRO A 88 15.71 12.79 4.43
CA PRO A 88 15.03 12.75 5.73
C PRO A 88 13.52 12.49 5.62
N LEU A 89 12.85 13.09 4.62
CA LEU A 89 11.41 12.88 4.41
C LEU A 89 11.11 11.43 4.00
N ILE A 90 11.89 10.87 3.06
CA ILE A 90 11.78 9.45 2.69
C ILE A 90 12.12 8.56 3.89
N GLY A 91 13.14 8.93 4.68
CA GLY A 91 13.52 8.22 5.89
C GLY A 91 12.43 8.19 6.97
N ALA A 92 11.63 9.23 7.06
CA ALA A 92 10.55 9.39 8.02
C ALA A 92 9.17 8.92 7.50
N VAL A 93 9.06 8.57 6.20
CA VAL A 93 7.78 8.14 5.64
C VAL A 93 7.25 6.92 6.39
N ALA A 94 5.98 6.98 6.76
CA ALA A 94 5.27 5.89 7.43
C ALA A 94 4.00 5.53 6.66
N ALA A 95 3.54 4.31 6.83
CA ALA A 95 2.23 3.92 6.36
C ALA A 95 1.17 4.67 7.17
N GLY A 96 0.61 5.70 6.58
CA GLY A 96 -0.42 6.53 7.19
C GLY A 96 -1.79 5.85 7.19
N ARG A 97 -2.74 6.47 7.92
CA ARG A 97 -4.13 6.02 8.01
C ARG A 97 -4.86 6.06 6.65
N TYR A 98 -4.49 7.00 5.78
CA TYR A 98 -5.15 7.25 4.50
C TYR A 98 -4.49 6.43 3.39
N ALA A 99 -5.27 5.53 2.79
CA ALA A 99 -4.81 4.67 1.71
C ALA A 99 -4.45 5.46 0.44
N SER A 100 -5.16 6.59 0.19
CA SER A 100 -4.86 7.53 -0.89
C SER A 100 -3.45 8.12 -0.77
N ILE A 101 -3.05 8.52 0.43
CA ILE A 101 -1.71 9.06 0.68
C ILE A 101 -0.64 7.96 0.54
N ARG A 102 -0.90 6.76 1.05
CA ARG A 102 0.03 5.65 0.87
C ARG A 102 0.22 5.31 -0.60
N ASP A 103 -0.85 5.29 -1.39
CA ASP A 103 -0.76 4.99 -2.82
C ASP A 103 0.07 6.03 -3.58
N ILE A 104 -0.17 7.33 -3.34
CA ILE A 104 0.62 8.36 -4.02
C ILE A 104 2.10 8.36 -3.59
N VAL A 105 2.40 8.07 -2.31
CA VAL A 105 3.77 7.87 -1.83
C VAL A 105 4.40 6.65 -2.49
N ARG A 106 3.69 5.52 -2.59
CA ARG A 106 4.14 4.33 -3.31
C ARG A 106 4.48 4.68 -4.77
N ARG A 107 3.58 5.39 -5.46
CA ARG A 107 3.81 5.83 -6.84
C ARG A 107 5.03 6.74 -6.95
N ALA A 108 5.19 7.69 -6.03
CA ALA A 108 6.36 8.58 -6.02
C ALA A 108 7.68 7.82 -5.82
N LEU A 109 7.72 6.89 -4.87
CA LEU A 109 8.94 6.12 -4.58
C LEU A 109 9.26 5.07 -5.66
N ALA A 110 8.25 4.55 -6.35
CA ALA A 110 8.36 3.49 -7.34
C ALA A 110 8.52 3.98 -8.79
N SER A 111 8.24 5.26 -9.08
CA SER A 111 8.35 5.85 -10.42
C SER A 111 9.79 5.99 -10.88
N PRO A 112 10.07 5.76 -12.18
CA PRO A 112 11.34 6.18 -12.78
C PRO A 112 11.36 7.70 -12.89
N ALA A 113 12.34 8.34 -12.25
CA ALA A 113 12.46 9.80 -12.26
C ALA A 113 13.92 10.22 -12.07
N SER A 114 14.30 11.36 -12.63
CA SER A 114 15.62 11.95 -12.43
C SER A 114 15.85 12.22 -10.93
N PRO A 115 17.01 11.88 -10.38
CA PRO A 115 17.31 12.13 -8.97
C PRO A 115 17.32 13.62 -8.68
N PRO A 116 17.05 14.02 -7.44
CA PRO A 116 17.17 15.42 -7.01
C PRO A 116 18.62 15.87 -7.03
N ALA A 117 18.83 17.19 -7.11
CA ALA A 117 20.17 17.77 -7.10
C ALA A 117 20.92 17.43 -5.80
N MET A 118 22.21 17.17 -5.92
CA MET A 118 23.16 17.02 -4.82
C MET A 118 24.09 18.23 -4.76
N GLU A 119 24.47 18.65 -3.57
CA GLU A 119 25.53 19.65 -3.40
C GLU A 119 26.90 18.98 -3.62
N PRO A 120 27.88 19.72 -4.18
CA PRO A 120 29.23 19.18 -4.38
C PRO A 120 29.84 18.71 -3.04
N GLY A 121 30.30 17.46 -3.00
CA GLY A 121 30.93 16.87 -1.81
C GLY A 121 29.95 16.18 -0.83
N GLU A 122 28.67 16.21 -1.05
CA GLU A 122 27.71 15.43 -0.24
C GLU A 122 27.94 13.92 -0.43
N LYS A 123 28.08 13.21 0.70
CA LYS A 123 28.13 11.75 0.76
C LYS A 123 26.80 11.22 1.30
N LEU A 124 25.85 11.01 0.42
CA LEU A 124 24.52 10.50 0.76
C LEU A 124 24.36 9.06 0.22
N PRO A 125 23.52 8.25 0.88
CA PRO A 125 23.15 6.95 0.36
C PRO A 125 22.60 7.05 -1.07
N ASP A 126 22.60 5.96 -1.81
CA ASP A 126 21.96 5.89 -3.11
C ASP A 126 20.48 6.29 -3.02
N PHE A 127 20.04 7.25 -3.85
CA PHE A 127 18.66 7.75 -3.83
C PHE A 127 17.63 6.66 -4.17
N ALA A 128 17.95 5.80 -5.13
CA ALA A 128 17.07 4.71 -5.50
C ALA A 128 16.98 3.68 -4.36
N ALA A 129 18.07 3.43 -3.63
CA ALA A 129 18.05 2.58 -2.44
C ALA A 129 17.26 3.22 -1.28
N SER A 130 17.38 4.53 -1.07
CA SER A 130 16.55 5.27 -0.10
C SER A 130 15.05 5.14 -0.44
N ARG A 131 14.67 5.24 -1.73
CA ARG A 131 13.29 5.02 -2.20
C ARG A 131 12.80 3.59 -1.94
N ALA A 132 13.64 2.58 -2.23
CA ALA A 132 13.31 1.19 -1.96
C ALA A 132 13.11 0.93 -0.46
N ALA A 133 13.94 1.50 0.41
CA ALA A 133 13.75 1.46 1.86
C ALA A 133 12.46 2.16 2.31
N GLY A 134 12.10 3.28 1.68
CA GLY A 134 10.82 3.96 1.90
C GLY A 134 9.61 3.08 1.56
N LEU A 135 9.67 2.34 0.44
CA LEU A 135 8.64 1.38 0.06
C LEU A 135 8.45 0.28 1.12
N LEU A 136 9.53 -0.27 1.69
CA LEU A 136 9.43 -1.23 2.80
C LEU A 136 8.72 -0.64 4.02
N ARG A 137 9.04 0.61 4.38
CA ARG A 137 8.40 1.27 5.55
C ARG A 137 6.90 1.43 5.40
N ILE A 138 6.41 1.71 4.20
CA ILE A 138 4.97 1.82 3.94
C ILE A 138 4.28 0.47 3.68
N GLY A 139 5.02 -0.65 3.74
CA GLY A 139 4.48 -2.00 3.58
C GLY A 139 4.48 -2.54 2.15
N GLU A 140 5.07 -1.83 1.20
CA GLU A 140 5.13 -2.21 -0.22
C GLU A 140 6.34 -3.12 -0.49
N THR A 141 6.33 -4.30 0.13
CA THR A 141 7.48 -5.24 0.15
C THR A 141 7.90 -5.70 -1.24
N ASP A 142 6.92 -6.04 -2.11
CA ASP A 142 7.21 -6.48 -3.47
C ASP A 142 7.79 -5.36 -4.34
N ALA A 143 7.27 -4.15 -4.23
CA ALA A 143 7.79 -2.98 -4.92
C ALA A 143 9.22 -2.67 -4.46
N ALA A 144 9.48 -2.71 -3.15
CA ALA A 144 10.81 -2.54 -2.58
C ALA A 144 11.79 -3.59 -3.09
N ARG A 145 11.39 -4.87 -3.09
CA ARG A 145 12.19 -5.99 -3.59
C ARG A 145 12.53 -5.82 -5.08
N GLN A 146 11.53 -5.49 -5.91
CA GLN A 146 11.73 -5.27 -7.35
C GLN A 146 12.70 -4.12 -7.62
N LEU A 147 12.52 -2.98 -6.95
CA LEU A 147 13.39 -1.82 -7.10
C LEU A 147 14.80 -2.13 -6.61
N ALA A 148 14.96 -2.73 -5.42
CA ALA A 148 16.25 -3.11 -4.87
C ALA A 148 16.99 -4.12 -5.76
N THR A 149 16.28 -5.12 -6.33
CA THR A 149 16.86 -6.08 -7.29
C THR A 149 17.37 -5.38 -8.54
N ARG A 150 16.62 -4.39 -9.05
CA ARG A 150 17.04 -3.63 -10.25
C ARG A 150 18.29 -2.81 -9.97
N ILE A 151 18.41 -2.19 -8.80
CA ILE A 151 19.54 -1.35 -8.42
C ILE A 151 20.79 -2.18 -8.09
N ALA A 152 20.62 -3.30 -7.37
CA ALA A 152 21.71 -4.17 -6.93
C ALA A 152 22.56 -4.74 -8.08
N ARG A 153 22.04 -4.73 -9.33
CA ARG A 153 22.78 -5.16 -10.52
C ARG A 153 23.95 -4.25 -10.88
N PHE A 154 23.91 -2.99 -10.43
CA PHE A 154 24.89 -1.97 -10.87
C PHE A 154 26.08 -1.79 -9.93
N GLN A 155 25.96 -2.25 -8.67
CA GLN A 155 27.08 -2.14 -7.71
C GLN A 155 27.05 -3.27 -6.67
N PRO A 156 28.22 -3.77 -6.23
CA PRO A 156 28.35 -4.67 -5.09
C PRO A 156 28.14 -3.97 -3.74
N GLU A 157 27.88 -2.66 -3.72
CA GLU A 157 27.79 -1.88 -2.50
C GLU A 157 26.45 -2.03 -1.77
N ASP A 158 26.51 -1.88 -0.47
CA ASP A 158 25.70 -2.45 0.57
C ASP A 158 24.24 -2.01 0.64
N THR A 159 23.88 -0.75 0.32
CA THR A 159 22.56 -0.22 0.68
C THR A 159 21.40 -0.89 -0.07
N ALA A 160 21.56 -1.12 -1.38
CA ALA A 160 20.54 -1.81 -2.17
C ALA A 160 20.43 -3.29 -1.78
N HIS A 161 21.55 -3.94 -1.51
CA HIS A 161 21.60 -5.32 -1.04
C HIS A 161 21.02 -5.47 0.37
N ALA A 162 21.18 -4.49 1.26
CA ALA A 162 20.57 -4.49 2.58
C ALA A 162 19.04 -4.46 2.47
N VAL A 163 18.48 -3.53 1.67
CA VAL A 163 17.04 -3.45 1.43
C VAL A 163 16.51 -4.74 0.77
N LEU A 164 17.25 -5.29 -0.19
CA LEU A 164 16.88 -6.55 -0.84
C LEU A 164 16.83 -7.71 0.16
N ARG A 165 17.82 -7.85 1.04
CA ARG A 165 17.83 -8.88 2.10
C ARG A 165 16.65 -8.72 3.04
N GLU A 166 16.37 -7.50 3.51
CA GLU A 166 15.21 -7.26 4.37
C GLU A 166 13.89 -7.66 3.68
N ALA A 167 13.71 -7.26 2.43
CA ALA A 167 12.52 -7.62 1.65
C ALA A 167 12.40 -9.13 1.43
N LEU A 168 13.53 -9.84 1.21
CA LEU A 168 13.55 -11.29 1.02
C LEU A 168 13.26 -12.04 2.33
N PHE A 169 13.73 -11.56 3.49
CA PHE A 169 13.38 -12.15 4.79
C PHE A 169 11.92 -11.95 5.19
N LEU A 170 11.22 -11.02 4.55
CA LEU A 170 9.77 -10.84 4.71
C LEU A 170 8.95 -11.84 3.87
N ALA A 171 9.56 -12.55 2.94
CA ALA A 171 8.89 -13.63 2.21
C ALA A 171 8.63 -14.84 3.14
N PRO A 172 7.55 -15.62 2.90
CA PRO A 172 7.29 -16.86 3.65
C PRO A 172 8.41 -17.88 3.59
N ASP A 173 9.11 -17.96 2.45
CA ASP A 173 10.28 -18.80 2.23
C ASP A 173 11.56 -17.94 2.37
N PRO A 174 12.44 -18.20 3.35
CA PRO A 174 13.70 -17.49 3.52
C PRO A 174 14.82 -17.94 2.56
N ALA A 175 14.63 -19.00 1.78
CA ALA A 175 15.67 -19.55 0.90
C ALA A 175 16.25 -18.50 -0.08
N PRO A 176 15.46 -17.64 -0.75
CA PRO A 176 16.01 -16.58 -1.61
C PRO A 176 16.87 -15.56 -0.87
N ALA A 177 16.54 -15.22 0.39
CA ALA A 177 17.39 -14.37 1.22
C ALA A 177 18.75 -15.03 1.50
N CYS A 178 18.74 -16.31 1.81
CA CYS A 178 19.94 -17.09 2.09
C CYS A 178 20.81 -17.30 0.83
N GLU A 179 20.21 -17.42 -0.34
CA GLU A 179 20.93 -17.43 -1.63
C GLU A 179 21.60 -16.09 -1.90
N GLN A 180 20.89 -15.00 -1.68
CA GLN A 180 21.43 -13.64 -1.85
C GLN A 180 22.62 -13.41 -0.90
N ILE A 181 22.54 -13.85 0.36
CA ILE A 181 23.65 -13.77 1.33
C ILE A 181 24.87 -14.56 0.82
N ARG A 182 24.69 -15.77 0.33
CA ARG A 182 25.80 -16.56 -0.24
C ARG A 182 26.40 -15.89 -1.48
N ALA A 183 25.56 -15.35 -2.36
CA ALA A 183 26.00 -14.66 -3.58
C ALA A 183 26.76 -13.36 -3.30
N THR A 184 26.55 -12.76 -2.14
CA THR A 184 27.18 -11.48 -1.74
C THR A 184 28.26 -11.66 -0.66
N ALA A 185 29.03 -12.74 -0.71
CA ALA A 185 30.11 -13.03 0.24
C ALA A 185 31.17 -11.90 0.36
N ALA A 186 31.34 -11.07 -0.67
CA ALA A 186 32.17 -9.87 -0.61
C ALA A 186 31.75 -8.87 0.48
N LEU A 187 30.49 -8.94 0.93
CA LEU A 187 29.93 -8.12 2.01
C LEU A 187 30.07 -8.77 3.41
N ALA A 188 30.85 -9.83 3.53
CA ALA A 188 30.96 -10.62 4.79
C ALA A 188 31.39 -9.78 6.02
N GLY A 189 32.10 -8.67 5.83
CA GLY A 189 32.44 -7.72 6.88
C GLY A 189 31.31 -6.81 7.35
N GLN A 190 30.19 -6.80 6.66
CA GLN A 190 29.04 -5.94 7.01
C GLN A 190 28.18 -6.59 8.11
N PRO A 191 27.80 -5.85 9.17
CA PRO A 191 27.02 -6.39 10.29
C PRO A 191 25.71 -7.09 9.87
N ASP A 192 24.98 -6.51 8.94
CA ASP A 192 23.68 -7.05 8.51
C ASP A 192 23.84 -8.31 7.65
N TRP A 193 24.93 -8.43 6.90
CA TRP A 193 25.28 -9.65 6.20
C TRP A 193 25.58 -10.77 7.21
N ALA A 194 26.41 -10.48 8.23
CA ALA A 194 26.79 -11.43 9.26
C ALA A 194 25.57 -11.92 10.06
N ARG A 195 24.62 -11.03 10.41
CA ARG A 195 23.34 -11.41 11.05
C ARG A 195 22.50 -12.32 10.14
N GLY A 196 22.37 -11.94 8.88
CA GLY A 196 21.63 -12.72 7.89
C GLY A 196 22.18 -14.13 7.71
N LEU A 197 23.52 -14.31 7.74
CA LEU A 197 24.15 -15.63 7.67
C LEU A 197 23.76 -16.50 8.88
N VAL A 198 23.76 -15.94 10.09
CA VAL A 198 23.32 -16.66 11.30
C VAL A 198 21.86 -17.10 11.19
N VAL A 199 20.98 -16.21 10.69
CA VAL A 199 19.57 -16.57 10.43
C VAL A 199 19.48 -17.76 9.48
N CYS A 200 20.21 -17.73 8.36
CA CYS A 200 20.19 -18.80 7.37
C CYS A 200 20.69 -20.15 7.93
N GLN A 201 21.72 -20.13 8.75
CA GLN A 201 22.23 -21.32 9.43
C GLN A 201 21.19 -21.87 10.42
N ALA A 202 20.57 -21.01 11.22
CA ALA A 202 19.58 -21.41 12.22
C ALA A 202 18.29 -21.97 11.58
N VAL A 203 17.78 -21.34 10.51
CA VAL A 203 16.60 -21.82 9.78
C VAL A 203 16.87 -23.15 9.06
N ALA A 204 18.11 -23.36 8.59
CA ALA A 204 18.53 -24.64 8.03
C ALA A 204 18.76 -25.75 9.09
N GLY A 205 18.58 -25.43 10.38
CA GLY A 205 18.80 -26.39 11.48
C GLY A 205 20.27 -26.55 11.90
N ASP A 206 21.21 -25.81 11.29
CA ASP A 206 22.63 -25.84 11.66
C ASP A 206 22.91 -24.89 12.82
N LEU A 207 22.39 -25.25 13.99
CA LEU A 207 22.50 -24.44 15.20
C LEU A 207 23.95 -24.34 15.72
N ALA A 208 24.81 -25.32 15.39
CA ALA A 208 26.23 -25.24 15.73
C ALA A 208 26.93 -24.09 15.01
N ARG A 209 26.72 -23.99 13.69
CA ARG A 209 27.25 -22.84 12.90
C ARG A 209 26.59 -21.52 13.28
N ALA A 210 25.30 -21.51 13.57
CA ALA A 210 24.61 -20.30 14.01
C ALA A 210 25.22 -19.75 15.31
N ARG A 211 25.51 -20.63 16.31
CA ARG A 211 26.19 -20.24 17.56
C ARG A 211 27.62 -19.75 17.33
N LEU A 212 28.37 -20.42 16.46
CA LEU A 212 29.69 -19.96 16.05
C LEU A 212 29.63 -18.57 15.40
N GLY A 213 28.66 -18.33 14.51
CA GLY A 213 28.43 -17.02 13.89
C GLY A 213 28.16 -15.92 14.93
N LEU A 214 27.34 -16.19 15.95
CA LEU A 214 27.09 -15.26 17.05
C LEU A 214 28.35 -15.00 17.88
N ALA A 215 29.21 -16.00 18.09
CA ALA A 215 30.48 -15.82 18.78
C ALA A 215 31.45 -14.95 17.97
N LEU A 216 31.58 -15.19 16.66
CA LEU A 216 32.40 -14.38 15.75
C LEU A 216 31.91 -12.92 15.68
N GLN A 217 30.60 -12.68 15.68
CA GLN A 217 30.06 -11.31 15.72
C GLN A 217 30.50 -10.56 16.99
N ARG A 218 30.55 -11.23 18.13
CA ARG A 218 31.06 -10.65 19.39
C ARG A 218 32.56 -10.31 19.31
N GLU A 219 33.37 -11.19 18.76
CA GLU A 219 34.79 -10.97 18.55
C GLU A 219 35.05 -9.78 17.59
N GLN A 220 34.24 -9.68 16.53
CA GLN A 220 34.29 -8.57 15.57
C GLN A 220 33.67 -7.26 16.10
N LYS A 221 33.21 -7.23 17.35
CA LYS A 221 32.55 -6.08 17.99
C LYS A 221 31.30 -5.58 17.23
N ILE A 222 30.64 -6.48 16.52
CA ILE A 222 29.33 -6.20 15.93
C ILE A 222 28.32 -6.05 17.06
N ALA A 223 27.52 -4.97 17.02
CA ALA A 223 26.52 -4.69 18.03
C ALA A 223 25.56 -5.91 18.20
N ALA A 224 25.36 -6.31 19.44
CA ALA A 224 24.55 -7.48 19.78
C ALA A 224 23.09 -7.29 19.28
N ASP A 225 22.56 -8.33 18.66
CA ASP A 225 21.15 -8.45 18.33
C ASP A 225 20.51 -9.41 19.35
N ASP A 226 19.83 -8.85 20.35
CA ASP A 226 19.22 -9.60 21.44
C ASP A 226 18.17 -10.62 20.94
N TRP A 227 17.34 -10.21 19.96
CA TRP A 227 16.36 -11.12 19.38
C TRP A 227 16.99 -12.29 18.64
N LEU A 228 18.03 -12.03 17.84
CA LEU A 228 18.73 -13.09 17.13
C LEU A 228 19.33 -14.11 18.07
N GLN A 229 19.97 -13.66 19.18
CA GLN A 229 20.53 -14.54 20.18
C GLN A 229 19.45 -15.38 20.87
N ARG A 230 18.34 -14.77 21.27
CA ARG A 230 17.21 -15.44 21.93
C ARG A 230 16.52 -16.45 21.03
N LEU A 231 16.33 -16.11 19.76
CA LEU A 231 15.67 -17.00 18.79
C LEU A 231 16.55 -18.21 18.44
N VAL A 232 17.87 -18.02 18.31
CA VAL A 232 18.81 -19.14 18.15
C VAL A 232 18.78 -20.03 19.40
N ALA A 233 18.77 -19.47 20.62
CA ALA A 233 18.65 -20.22 21.86
C ALA A 233 17.31 -20.95 21.98
N LEU A 234 16.19 -20.33 21.52
CA LEU A 234 14.88 -20.97 21.49
C LEU A 234 14.88 -22.21 20.57
N LEU A 235 15.46 -22.09 19.38
CA LEU A 235 15.61 -23.21 18.44
C LEU A 235 16.52 -24.31 18.98
N ASP A 236 17.47 -23.97 19.85
CA ASP A 236 18.38 -24.90 20.55
C ASP A 236 17.74 -25.49 21.82
N GLY A 237 16.45 -25.25 22.06
CA GLY A 237 15.69 -25.89 23.15
C GLY A 237 15.59 -25.10 24.44
N ALA A 238 15.90 -23.81 24.47
CA ALA A 238 15.75 -22.96 25.66
C ALA A 238 14.31 -22.36 25.74
N PRO A 239 13.38 -22.92 26.53
CA PRO A 239 11.97 -22.60 26.48
C PRO A 239 11.61 -21.17 26.95
N ARG A 240 12.46 -20.55 27.78
CA ARG A 240 12.27 -19.18 28.30
C ARG A 240 13.15 -18.13 27.62
N ALA A 241 13.69 -18.45 26.45
CA ALA A 241 14.59 -17.52 25.74
C ALA A 241 13.94 -16.18 25.40
N LEU A 242 12.61 -16.13 25.26
CA LEU A 242 11.87 -14.92 24.89
C LEU A 242 11.39 -14.09 26.09
N ASP A 243 11.56 -14.54 27.32
CA ASP A 243 11.14 -13.82 28.53
C ASP A 243 11.91 -12.48 28.64
N GLY A 244 11.19 -11.37 28.85
CA GLY A 244 11.77 -10.03 28.98
C GLY A 244 12.37 -9.45 27.69
N ALA A 245 12.07 -10.02 26.52
CA ALA A 245 12.51 -9.49 25.24
C ALA A 245 11.89 -8.13 24.93
N LYS A 246 12.69 -7.25 24.31
CA LYS A 246 12.25 -5.91 23.87
C LYS A 246 11.31 -6.00 22.67
N ALA A 247 10.63 -4.89 22.32
CA ALA A 247 9.67 -4.86 21.21
C ALA A 247 10.28 -4.46 19.85
N ASP A 248 11.60 -4.48 19.68
CA ASP A 248 12.33 -3.99 18.50
C ASP A 248 12.65 -5.08 17.46
N LEU A 249 11.65 -5.80 17.03
CA LEU A 249 11.80 -6.82 15.98
C LEU A 249 12.21 -6.22 14.63
N ARG A 250 13.02 -6.98 13.89
CA ARG A 250 13.46 -6.70 12.54
C ARG A 250 13.01 -7.79 11.56
N PRO A 251 12.98 -7.52 10.23
CA PRO A 251 12.56 -8.49 9.22
C PRO A 251 13.23 -9.86 9.34
N HIS A 252 14.53 -9.91 9.55
CA HIS A 252 15.31 -11.15 9.63
C HIS A 252 15.00 -12.03 10.86
N HIS A 253 14.26 -11.53 11.87
CA HIS A 253 13.81 -12.33 13.00
C HIS A 253 12.59 -13.21 12.66
N LEU A 254 11.74 -12.79 11.71
CA LEU A 254 10.48 -13.49 11.42
C LEU A 254 10.66 -14.93 10.94
N PRO A 255 11.63 -15.27 10.07
CA PRO A 255 11.89 -16.65 9.68
C PRO A 255 12.24 -17.56 10.86
N LEU A 256 12.93 -17.04 11.90
CA LEU A 256 13.29 -17.82 13.09
C LEU A 256 12.08 -18.09 13.98
N PHE A 257 11.16 -17.13 14.14
CA PHE A 257 9.88 -17.34 14.81
C PHE A 257 9.04 -18.41 14.10
N ALA A 258 8.99 -18.33 12.77
CA ALA A 258 8.27 -19.31 11.95
C ALA A 258 8.90 -20.72 12.08
N ALA A 259 10.24 -20.84 12.05
CA ALA A 259 10.96 -22.09 12.24
C ALA A 259 10.71 -22.68 13.66
N ALA A 260 10.65 -21.82 14.68
CA ALA A 260 10.31 -22.20 16.05
C ALA A 260 8.80 -22.49 16.25
N LYS A 261 7.95 -22.28 15.23
CA LYS A 261 6.49 -22.37 15.30
C LYS A 261 5.89 -21.55 16.46
N THR A 262 6.49 -20.41 16.74
CA THR A 262 6.15 -19.56 17.88
C THR A 262 5.79 -18.16 17.36
N ALA A 263 4.72 -17.58 17.89
CA ALA A 263 4.35 -16.20 17.57
C ALA A 263 5.27 -15.19 18.27
N PRO A 264 5.57 -14.04 17.66
CA PRO A 264 6.14 -12.93 18.40
C PRO A 264 5.28 -12.55 19.62
N PRO A 265 5.86 -12.12 20.74
CA PRO A 265 5.10 -11.64 21.90
C PRO A 265 4.12 -10.53 21.52
N VAL A 266 2.99 -10.42 22.23
CA VAL A 266 1.91 -9.47 21.93
C VAL A 266 2.43 -8.03 21.86
N ALA A 267 3.30 -7.63 22.78
CA ALA A 267 3.90 -6.30 22.79
C ALA A 267 4.76 -6.04 21.53
N ALA A 268 5.51 -7.04 21.07
CA ALA A 268 6.29 -6.95 19.85
C ALA A 268 5.40 -6.93 18.59
N MET A 269 4.34 -7.75 18.55
CA MET A 269 3.36 -7.77 17.46
C MET A 269 2.71 -6.40 17.22
N SER A 270 2.37 -5.66 18.27
CA SER A 270 1.76 -4.33 18.15
C SER A 270 2.71 -3.26 17.59
N ALA A 271 4.02 -3.49 17.66
CA ALA A 271 5.07 -2.59 17.16
C ALA A 271 5.58 -2.97 15.76
N LEU A 272 5.07 -4.07 15.16
CA LEU A 272 5.51 -4.50 13.83
C LEU A 272 5.17 -3.47 12.75
N SER A 273 6.09 -3.31 11.81
CA SER A 273 5.83 -2.53 10.60
C SER A 273 4.76 -3.20 9.72
N PRO A 274 4.11 -2.44 8.81
CA PRO A 274 3.14 -3.01 7.87
C PRO A 274 3.68 -4.20 7.08
N ALA A 275 4.93 -4.09 6.60
CA ALA A 275 5.60 -5.16 5.86
C ALA A 275 5.78 -6.43 6.71
N MET A 276 6.17 -6.28 7.98
CA MET A 276 6.34 -7.41 8.91
C MET A 276 4.99 -8.06 9.27
N LEU A 277 3.93 -7.27 9.48
CA LEU A 277 2.58 -7.79 9.69
C LEU A 277 2.09 -8.59 8.48
N ALA A 278 2.30 -8.07 7.27
CA ALA A 278 1.97 -8.79 6.04
C ALA A 278 2.76 -10.11 5.91
N SER A 279 4.04 -10.09 6.28
CA SER A 279 4.89 -11.28 6.33
C SER A 279 4.36 -12.35 7.31
N VAL A 280 4.01 -11.96 8.54
CA VAL A 280 3.41 -12.89 9.52
C VAL A 280 2.09 -13.45 9.01
N ALA A 281 1.24 -12.62 8.39
CA ALA A 281 -0.03 -13.05 7.82
C ALA A 281 0.14 -14.08 6.69
N ALA A 282 1.14 -13.89 5.83
CA ALA A 282 1.40 -14.76 4.68
C ALA A 282 2.10 -16.07 5.06
N ASN A 283 2.86 -16.12 6.17
CA ASN A 283 3.72 -17.26 6.47
C ASN A 283 2.97 -18.41 7.16
N PRO A 284 2.86 -19.60 6.53
CA PRO A 284 2.17 -20.77 7.10
C PRO A 284 2.87 -21.38 8.33
N GLY A 285 4.10 -21.00 8.65
CA GLY A 285 4.80 -21.39 9.86
C GLY A 285 4.16 -20.84 11.15
N PHE A 286 3.30 -19.80 11.02
CA PHE A 286 2.55 -19.27 12.17
C PHE A 286 1.14 -19.90 12.26
N ALA A 287 0.63 -20.00 13.49
CA ALA A 287 -0.75 -20.45 13.74
C ALA A 287 -1.75 -19.52 13.02
N ILE A 288 -2.87 -20.10 12.54
CA ILE A 288 -3.88 -19.37 11.75
C ILE A 288 -4.42 -18.14 12.49
N GLU A 289 -4.62 -18.21 13.81
CA GLU A 289 -5.09 -17.07 14.60
C GLU A 289 -4.08 -15.93 14.65
N THR A 290 -2.79 -16.25 14.71
CA THR A 290 -1.71 -15.25 14.63
C THR A 290 -1.69 -14.57 13.27
N ARG A 291 -1.81 -15.34 12.20
CA ARG A 291 -1.87 -14.86 10.82
C ARG A 291 -3.07 -13.94 10.60
N ILE A 292 -4.26 -14.33 11.05
CA ILE A 292 -5.47 -13.51 10.95
C ILE A 292 -5.31 -12.20 11.72
N ARG A 293 -4.80 -12.25 12.96
CA ARG A 293 -4.58 -11.04 13.77
C ARG A 293 -3.59 -10.07 13.11
N ALA A 294 -2.51 -10.59 12.54
CA ALA A 294 -1.54 -9.79 11.80
C ALA A 294 -2.18 -9.16 10.54
N ALA A 295 -2.95 -9.93 9.77
CA ALA A 295 -3.66 -9.46 8.58
C ALA A 295 -4.72 -8.39 8.93
N GLU A 296 -5.50 -8.59 10.00
CA GLU A 296 -6.47 -7.60 10.49
C GLU A 296 -5.80 -6.28 10.85
N THR A 297 -4.68 -6.34 11.57
CA THR A 297 -3.92 -5.14 11.95
C THR A 297 -3.35 -4.44 10.72
N ALA A 298 -2.75 -5.19 9.79
CA ALA A 298 -2.22 -4.64 8.54
C ALA A 298 -3.33 -3.97 7.70
N THR A 299 -4.48 -4.62 7.58
CA THR A 299 -5.62 -4.13 6.79
C THR A 299 -6.28 -2.91 7.44
N ALA A 300 -6.53 -2.94 8.75
CA ALA A 300 -7.19 -1.85 9.46
C ALA A 300 -6.31 -0.60 9.59
N SER A 301 -5.05 -0.76 9.99
CA SER A 301 -4.18 0.35 10.34
C SER A 301 -3.43 0.93 9.14
N PHE A 302 -3.08 0.08 8.18
CA PHE A 302 -2.20 0.44 7.07
C PHE A 302 -2.83 0.24 5.68
N GLY A 303 -4.10 -0.22 5.62
CA GLY A 303 -4.83 -0.40 4.38
C GLY A 303 -4.24 -1.48 3.47
N ALA A 304 -3.68 -2.56 4.04
CA ALA A 304 -3.26 -3.73 3.27
C ALA A 304 -4.45 -4.37 2.53
N ASP A 305 -4.16 -5.18 1.50
CA ASP A 305 -5.18 -5.83 0.68
C ASP A 305 -6.10 -6.71 1.54
N GLY A 306 -7.42 -6.48 1.42
CA GLY A 306 -8.44 -7.24 2.11
C GLY A 306 -8.56 -8.68 1.64
N ARG A 307 -8.10 -9.01 0.42
CA ARG A 307 -8.19 -10.38 -0.14
C ARG A 307 -7.38 -11.38 0.66
N ALA A 308 -6.15 -11.03 1.03
CA ALA A 308 -5.31 -11.90 1.87
C ALA A 308 -6.00 -12.23 3.21
N LEU A 309 -6.69 -11.26 3.81
CA LEU A 309 -7.48 -11.49 5.02
C LEU A 309 -8.74 -12.33 4.74
N ALA A 310 -9.42 -12.10 3.61
CA ALA A 310 -10.56 -12.91 3.18
C ALA A 310 -10.17 -14.39 3.00
N ASP A 311 -9.04 -14.67 2.37
CA ASP A 311 -8.51 -16.02 2.19
C ASP A 311 -8.19 -16.69 3.52
N LEU A 312 -7.59 -15.96 4.47
CA LEU A 312 -7.34 -16.44 5.81
C LEU A 312 -8.65 -16.77 6.55
N TYR A 313 -9.67 -15.89 6.50
CA TYR A 313 -10.98 -16.17 7.07
C TYR A 313 -11.64 -17.40 6.43
N ALA A 314 -11.54 -17.53 5.11
CA ALA A 314 -12.10 -18.65 4.37
C ALA A 314 -11.44 -19.99 4.69
N SER A 315 -10.15 -19.96 5.07
CA SER A 315 -9.37 -21.16 5.40
C SER A 315 -9.66 -21.75 6.78
N VAL A 316 -10.35 -21.00 7.67
CA VAL A 316 -10.68 -21.50 9.01
C VAL A 316 -11.72 -22.61 8.92
N SER A 317 -11.43 -23.76 9.54
CA SER A 317 -12.37 -24.87 9.64
C SER A 317 -13.27 -24.73 10.85
N PHE A 318 -14.54 -25.08 10.68
CA PHE A 318 -15.57 -25.09 11.71
C PHE A 318 -16.16 -26.49 11.86
N GLN A 319 -16.52 -26.86 13.10
CA GLN A 319 -17.21 -28.13 13.36
C GLN A 319 -18.69 -28.03 12.91
N PRO A 320 -19.37 -29.15 12.63
CA PRO A 320 -20.79 -29.14 12.22
C PRO A 320 -21.72 -28.36 13.15
N ARG A 321 -21.50 -28.46 14.48
CA ARG A 321 -22.27 -27.70 15.49
C ARG A 321 -22.03 -26.18 15.41
N GLU A 322 -20.82 -25.76 15.07
CA GLU A 322 -20.45 -24.35 14.90
C GLU A 322 -21.05 -23.81 13.59
N MET A 323 -21.09 -24.65 12.56
CA MET A 323 -21.70 -24.32 11.25
C MET A 323 -23.22 -24.15 11.30
N ALA A 324 -23.90 -24.79 12.27
CA ALA A 324 -25.35 -24.69 12.42
C ALA A 324 -25.81 -23.26 12.73
N ASP A 325 -25.03 -22.49 13.50
CA ASP A 325 -25.30 -21.08 13.78
C ASP A 325 -23.97 -20.32 13.96
N LEU A 326 -23.44 -19.82 12.85
CA LEU A 326 -22.18 -19.08 12.82
C LEU A 326 -22.28 -17.71 13.54
N LEU A 327 -23.46 -17.09 13.56
CA LEU A 327 -23.66 -15.83 14.29
C LEU A 327 -23.65 -16.03 15.80
N ALA A 328 -24.35 -17.06 16.30
CA ALA A 328 -24.32 -17.40 17.72
C ALA A 328 -22.89 -17.78 18.17
N PHE A 329 -22.20 -18.60 17.38
CA PHE A 329 -20.78 -18.90 17.63
C PHE A 329 -19.94 -17.62 17.67
N ALA A 330 -20.07 -16.74 16.69
CA ALA A 330 -19.33 -15.49 16.64
C ALA A 330 -19.68 -14.55 17.80
N ALA A 331 -20.90 -14.59 18.34
CA ALA A 331 -21.29 -13.78 19.49
C ALA A 331 -20.58 -14.21 20.79
N GLN A 332 -20.37 -15.51 20.95
CA GLN A 332 -19.75 -16.12 22.15
C GLN A 332 -18.22 -16.09 22.10
N GLU A 333 -17.63 -16.34 20.92
CA GLU A 333 -16.19 -16.38 20.68
C GLU A 333 -15.67 -14.97 20.38
N GLN A 334 -14.54 -14.56 20.98
CA GLN A 334 -13.95 -13.24 20.77
C GLN A 334 -12.68 -13.25 19.90
N GLY A 335 -12.11 -14.42 19.66
CA GLY A 335 -10.85 -14.60 18.92
C GLY A 335 -10.98 -14.40 17.41
N PRO A 336 -9.90 -14.56 16.66
CA PRO A 336 -9.90 -14.50 15.19
C PRO A 336 -10.89 -15.45 14.53
N ARG A 337 -11.16 -16.62 15.13
CA ARG A 337 -12.15 -17.58 14.64
C ARG A 337 -13.56 -17.02 14.57
N SER A 338 -13.95 -16.16 15.53
CA SER A 338 -15.27 -15.52 15.50
C SER A 338 -15.46 -14.63 14.28
N ARG A 339 -14.41 -13.94 13.86
CA ARG A 339 -14.45 -13.05 12.68
C ARG A 339 -14.45 -13.84 11.38
N ALA A 340 -13.73 -14.95 11.35
CA ALA A 340 -13.83 -15.92 10.25
C ALA A 340 -15.23 -16.53 10.15
N ALA A 341 -15.92 -16.77 11.28
CA ALA A 341 -17.31 -17.23 11.29
C ALA A 341 -18.27 -16.18 10.72
N LEU A 342 -18.11 -14.89 11.09
CA LEU A 342 -18.86 -13.78 10.50
C LEU A 342 -18.68 -13.71 8.98
N TYR A 343 -17.42 -13.81 8.51
CA TYR A 343 -17.12 -13.81 7.08
C TYR A 343 -17.79 -15.02 6.36
N ARG A 344 -17.68 -16.20 6.95
CA ARG A 344 -18.33 -17.40 6.42
C ARG A 344 -19.85 -17.29 6.42
N HIS A 345 -20.44 -16.69 7.45
CA HIS A 345 -21.88 -16.41 7.49
C HIS A 345 -22.33 -15.58 6.29
N VAL A 346 -21.65 -14.47 6.00
CA VAL A 346 -21.95 -13.66 4.81
C VAL A 346 -21.76 -14.43 3.52
N ARG A 347 -20.64 -15.17 3.40
CA ARG A 347 -20.29 -15.94 2.21
C ARG A 347 -21.27 -17.09 1.92
N SER A 348 -21.88 -17.67 2.95
CA SER A 348 -22.83 -18.79 2.79
C SER A 348 -24.19 -18.36 2.20
N GLN A 349 -24.50 -17.06 2.22
CA GLN A 349 -25.72 -16.55 1.61
C GLN A 349 -25.55 -16.38 0.10
N ALA A 350 -26.59 -16.71 -0.67
CA ALA A 350 -26.62 -16.39 -2.10
C ALA A 350 -26.56 -14.87 -2.33
N PRO A 351 -25.95 -14.39 -3.44
CA PRO A 351 -25.98 -12.97 -3.80
C PRO A 351 -27.41 -12.43 -3.85
N GLY A 352 -27.71 -11.42 -3.04
CA GLY A 352 -29.05 -10.83 -2.95
C GLY A 352 -29.37 -10.26 -1.56
N PRO A 353 -30.66 -10.05 -1.24
CA PRO A 353 -31.09 -9.44 0.02
C PRO A 353 -30.59 -10.19 1.27
N GLY A 354 -30.57 -11.52 1.22
CA GLY A 354 -30.07 -12.35 2.33
C GLY A 354 -28.60 -12.09 2.63
N ARG A 355 -27.75 -11.96 1.59
CA ARG A 355 -26.33 -11.60 1.79
C ARG A 355 -26.17 -10.18 2.30
N ALA A 356 -26.98 -9.22 1.82
CA ALA A 356 -26.95 -7.84 2.30
C ALA A 356 -27.29 -7.77 3.81
N SER A 357 -28.33 -8.48 4.25
CA SER A 357 -28.71 -8.60 5.65
C SER A 357 -27.63 -9.28 6.50
N ALA A 358 -27.08 -10.40 6.02
CA ALA A 358 -25.98 -11.09 6.70
C ALA A 358 -24.73 -10.20 6.84
N PHE A 359 -24.40 -9.43 5.81
CA PHE A 359 -23.31 -8.46 5.89
C PHE A 359 -23.59 -7.35 6.91
N ALA A 360 -24.82 -6.82 6.93
CA ALA A 360 -25.22 -5.80 7.90
C ALA A 360 -25.11 -6.30 9.35
N GLN A 361 -25.50 -7.53 9.61
CA GLN A 361 -25.35 -8.16 10.92
C GLN A 361 -23.88 -8.38 11.29
N ALA A 362 -23.11 -8.95 10.36
CA ALA A 362 -21.70 -9.25 10.58
C ALA A 362 -20.86 -7.99 10.84
N ILE A 363 -21.09 -6.92 10.07
CA ILE A 363 -20.32 -5.68 10.24
C ILE A 363 -20.63 -4.98 11.57
N GLN A 364 -21.88 -5.03 12.06
CA GLN A 364 -22.22 -4.50 13.37
C GLN A 364 -21.43 -5.19 14.49
N VAL A 365 -21.29 -6.50 14.42
CA VAL A 365 -20.49 -7.27 15.39
C VAL A 365 -19.00 -6.91 15.26
N ALA A 366 -18.49 -6.83 14.02
CA ALA A 366 -17.10 -6.49 13.77
C ALA A 366 -16.74 -5.07 14.25
N GLU A 367 -17.64 -4.09 14.08
CA GLU A 367 -17.46 -2.72 14.57
C GLU A 367 -17.41 -2.63 16.09
N LYS A 368 -18.32 -3.31 16.80
CA LYS A 368 -18.30 -3.39 18.26
C LYS A 368 -17.00 -3.97 18.82
N ARG A 369 -16.29 -4.76 18.01
CA ARG A 369 -15.01 -5.39 18.34
C ARG A 369 -13.79 -4.62 17.85
N GLY A 370 -13.99 -3.45 17.23
CA GLY A 370 -12.90 -2.60 16.72
C GLY A 370 -12.23 -3.13 15.44
N VAL A 371 -12.79 -4.16 14.77
CA VAL A 371 -12.23 -4.75 13.55
C VAL A 371 -13.08 -4.46 12.29
N GLY A 372 -14.08 -3.59 12.38
CA GLY A 372 -15.01 -3.29 11.30
C GLY A 372 -14.34 -2.84 10.02
N ARG A 373 -13.26 -2.03 10.11
CA ARG A 373 -12.51 -1.58 8.93
C ARG A 373 -11.84 -2.75 8.19
N ALA A 374 -11.17 -3.65 8.90
CA ALA A 374 -10.55 -4.83 8.31
C ALA A 374 -11.60 -5.77 7.72
N PHE A 375 -12.71 -5.96 8.43
CA PHE A 375 -13.79 -6.84 7.99
C PHE A 375 -14.45 -6.33 6.70
N ARG A 376 -14.74 -5.02 6.57
CA ARG A 376 -15.27 -4.43 5.33
C ARG A 376 -14.36 -4.73 4.14
N ARG A 377 -13.05 -4.53 4.30
CA ARG A 377 -12.08 -4.80 3.25
C ARG A 377 -12.04 -6.27 2.86
N ALA A 378 -12.06 -7.17 3.81
CA ALA A 378 -12.11 -8.61 3.53
C ALA A 378 -13.41 -9.02 2.84
N ALA A 379 -14.54 -8.40 3.18
CA ALA A 379 -15.85 -8.75 2.63
C ALA A 379 -16.19 -8.02 1.32
N ILE A 380 -15.32 -7.15 0.79
CA ILE A 380 -15.65 -6.27 -0.34
C ILE A 380 -16.12 -7.03 -1.58
N ASP A 381 -15.46 -8.13 -1.94
CA ASP A 381 -15.85 -8.93 -3.10
C ASP A 381 -17.24 -9.55 -2.91
N LEU A 382 -17.58 -9.99 -1.68
CA LEU A 382 -18.92 -10.48 -1.35
C LEU A 382 -20.00 -9.40 -1.45
N VAL A 383 -19.65 -8.16 -1.07
CA VAL A 383 -20.55 -7.00 -1.19
C VAL A 383 -20.77 -6.62 -2.66
N ARG A 384 -19.74 -6.66 -3.48
CA ARG A 384 -19.82 -6.35 -4.92
C ARG A 384 -20.71 -7.32 -5.71
N GLU A 385 -20.79 -8.57 -5.26
CA GLU A 385 -21.66 -9.57 -5.86
C GLU A 385 -23.16 -9.35 -5.55
N ILE A 386 -23.51 -8.49 -4.58
CA ILE A 386 -24.90 -8.21 -4.25
C ILE A 386 -25.50 -7.33 -5.36
N PRO A 387 -26.53 -7.78 -6.08
CA PRO A 387 -27.15 -6.97 -7.11
C PRO A 387 -27.95 -5.81 -6.47
N PRO A 388 -27.90 -4.60 -7.06
CA PRO A 388 -28.69 -3.46 -6.60
C PRO A 388 -30.17 -3.66 -6.97
N THR A 389 -30.96 -4.15 -6.02
CA THR A 389 -32.39 -4.40 -6.17
C THR A 389 -33.19 -3.70 -5.07
N SER A 390 -34.50 -3.50 -5.30
CA SER A 390 -35.39 -2.89 -4.32
C SER A 390 -35.49 -3.69 -3.03
N GLU A 391 -35.43 -5.03 -3.10
CA GLU A 391 -35.50 -5.92 -1.95
C GLU A 391 -34.29 -5.81 -1.02
N ALA A 392 -33.12 -5.42 -1.56
CA ALA A 392 -31.90 -5.22 -0.78
C ALA A 392 -31.64 -3.74 -0.41
N ALA A 393 -32.49 -2.83 -0.87
CA ALA A 393 -32.29 -1.39 -0.78
C ALA A 393 -32.29 -0.84 0.66
N GLU A 394 -32.88 -1.56 1.62
CA GLU A 394 -32.81 -1.18 3.05
C GLU A 394 -31.36 -1.11 3.56
N HIS A 395 -30.44 -1.87 2.95
CA HIS A 395 -29.02 -1.89 3.29
C HIS A 395 -28.15 -0.99 2.39
N ALA A 396 -28.74 -0.28 1.41
CA ALA A 396 -28.02 0.47 0.38
C ALA A 396 -27.03 1.48 0.95
N VAL A 397 -27.38 2.20 2.03
CA VAL A 397 -26.49 3.19 2.65
C VAL A 397 -25.20 2.53 3.18
N LEU A 398 -25.31 1.39 3.83
CA LEU A 398 -24.17 0.62 4.32
C LEU A 398 -23.32 0.08 3.15
N LEU A 399 -23.97 -0.48 2.13
CA LEU A 399 -23.29 -1.06 0.97
C LEU A 399 -22.55 0.01 0.17
N VAL A 400 -23.17 1.16 -0.10
CA VAL A 400 -22.53 2.29 -0.80
C VAL A 400 -21.32 2.79 -0.04
N ARG A 401 -21.42 3.02 1.27
CA ARG A 401 -20.27 3.44 2.08
C ARG A 401 -19.14 2.41 2.04
N THR A 402 -19.47 1.12 2.08
CA THR A 402 -18.47 0.04 1.98
C THR A 402 -17.79 0.04 0.62
N LEU A 403 -18.55 0.18 -0.47
CA LEU A 403 -18.03 0.27 -1.83
C LEU A 403 -17.14 1.50 -2.04
N LEU A 404 -17.53 2.66 -1.50
CA LEU A 404 -16.76 3.90 -1.62
C LEU A 404 -15.43 3.85 -0.84
N ILE A 405 -15.37 3.17 0.31
CA ILE A 405 -14.11 2.93 1.05
C ILE A 405 -13.07 2.22 0.17
N GLU A 406 -13.53 1.28 -0.65
CA GLU A 406 -12.66 0.50 -1.55
C GLU A 406 -12.67 1.05 -3.00
N ARG A 407 -13.16 2.29 -3.20
CA ARG A 407 -13.17 3.02 -4.48
C ARG A 407 -13.97 2.34 -5.61
N HIS A 408 -14.96 1.54 -5.26
CA HIS A 408 -15.91 0.95 -6.22
C HIS A 408 -17.05 1.93 -6.55
N THR A 409 -16.69 3.09 -7.10
CA THR A 409 -17.62 4.21 -7.34
C THR A 409 -18.74 3.84 -8.31
N ALA A 410 -18.45 3.06 -9.36
CA ALA A 410 -19.46 2.67 -10.33
C ALA A 410 -20.56 1.77 -9.70
N GLU A 411 -20.15 0.82 -8.86
CA GLU A 411 -21.09 -0.03 -8.11
C GLU A 411 -21.88 0.78 -7.08
N ALA A 412 -21.20 1.69 -6.38
CA ALA A 412 -21.85 2.59 -5.42
C ALA A 412 -22.92 3.49 -6.09
N THR A 413 -22.64 4.00 -7.30
CA THR A 413 -23.59 4.82 -8.06
C THR A 413 -24.85 4.03 -8.44
N ARG A 414 -24.72 2.76 -8.84
CA ARG A 414 -25.90 1.92 -9.15
C ARG A 414 -26.83 1.74 -7.95
N TRP A 415 -26.28 1.59 -6.74
CA TRP A 415 -27.08 1.56 -5.51
C TRP A 415 -27.74 2.91 -5.21
N TYR A 416 -27.05 4.01 -5.46
CA TYR A 416 -27.63 5.34 -5.30
C TYR A 416 -28.79 5.60 -6.26
N ASP A 417 -28.72 5.09 -7.49
CA ASP A 417 -29.81 5.18 -8.46
C ASP A 417 -31.08 4.45 -8.01
N ILE A 418 -30.95 3.30 -7.31
CA ILE A 418 -32.07 2.60 -6.69
C ILE A 418 -32.72 3.47 -5.60
N LEU A 419 -31.93 4.17 -4.80
CA LEU A 419 -32.45 5.08 -3.77
C LEU A 419 -33.19 6.29 -4.38
N LYS A 420 -32.74 6.81 -5.50
CA LYS A 420 -33.41 7.93 -6.21
C LYS A 420 -34.82 7.60 -6.69
N VAL A 421 -35.10 6.34 -7.01
CA VAL A 421 -36.45 5.92 -7.42
C VAL A 421 -37.35 5.53 -6.24
N GLY A 422 -36.93 5.86 -5.02
CA GLY A 422 -37.74 5.70 -3.82
C GLY A 422 -37.67 4.33 -3.16
N ALA A 423 -36.75 3.45 -3.59
CA ALA A 423 -36.49 2.20 -2.90
C ALA A 423 -35.50 2.42 -1.75
N GLY A 424 -35.76 1.83 -0.58
CA GLY A 424 -34.87 1.89 0.58
C GLY A 424 -35.14 3.06 1.54
N PRO A 425 -34.14 3.43 2.39
CA PRO A 425 -34.31 4.47 3.40
C PRO A 425 -34.62 5.84 2.78
N ALA A 426 -35.62 6.54 3.30
CA ALA A 426 -36.07 7.85 2.79
C ALA A 426 -34.95 8.91 2.79
N ASP A 427 -34.05 8.86 3.77
CA ASP A 427 -32.91 9.78 3.88
C ASP A 427 -31.64 9.29 3.11
N GLY A 428 -31.72 8.16 2.40
CA GLY A 428 -30.57 7.50 1.79
C GLY A 428 -29.83 8.37 0.76
N THR A 429 -30.58 9.04 -0.12
CA THR A 429 -30.00 9.93 -1.12
C THR A 429 -29.33 11.15 -0.49
N ALA A 430 -29.94 11.75 0.54
CA ALA A 430 -29.38 12.87 1.27
C ALA A 430 -28.07 12.48 2.00
N LEU A 431 -28.03 11.29 2.61
CA LEU A 431 -26.84 10.80 3.30
C LEU A 431 -25.66 10.53 2.35
N LEU A 432 -25.93 10.01 1.16
CA LEU A 432 -24.90 9.53 0.24
C LEU A 432 -24.47 10.55 -0.81
N GLY A 433 -25.31 11.52 -1.12
CA GLY A 433 -25.02 12.54 -2.15
C GLY A 433 -23.66 13.22 -1.97
N PRO A 434 -23.34 13.77 -0.79
CA PRO A 434 -22.03 14.38 -0.54
C PRO A 434 -20.85 13.43 -0.73
N LEU A 435 -20.97 12.17 -0.35
CA LEU A 435 -19.91 11.17 -0.50
C LEU A 435 -19.66 10.81 -1.96
N LEU A 436 -20.73 10.61 -2.73
CA LEU A 436 -20.63 10.32 -4.16
C LEU A 436 -20.09 11.53 -4.95
N PHE A 437 -20.47 12.73 -4.56
CA PHE A 437 -19.90 13.95 -5.13
C PHE A 437 -18.38 14.04 -4.87
N LEU A 438 -17.95 13.80 -3.64
CA LEU A 438 -16.52 13.72 -3.30
C LEU A 438 -15.81 12.59 -4.05
N ALA A 439 -16.51 11.48 -4.36
CA ALA A 439 -16.00 10.40 -5.19
C ALA A 439 -15.91 10.76 -6.69
N GLY A 440 -16.32 11.96 -7.08
CA GLY A 440 -16.27 12.43 -8.46
C GLY A 440 -17.48 12.08 -9.32
N VAL A 441 -18.57 11.58 -8.71
CA VAL A 441 -19.82 11.35 -9.44
C VAL A 441 -20.46 12.71 -9.75
N PRO A 442 -20.83 12.98 -11.01
CA PRO A 442 -21.51 14.22 -11.36
C PRO A 442 -22.94 14.21 -10.81
N LEU A 443 -23.17 14.98 -9.77
CA LEU A 443 -24.46 15.15 -9.10
C LEU A 443 -24.85 16.64 -9.16
N PRO A 444 -25.64 17.07 -10.18
CA PRO A 444 -26.03 18.48 -10.32
C PRO A 444 -26.76 19.04 -9.10
N GLU A 445 -27.53 18.19 -8.41
CA GLU A 445 -28.25 18.52 -7.19
C GLU A 445 -27.35 18.94 -6.03
N MET A 446 -26.10 18.48 -6.02
CA MET A 446 -25.12 18.85 -4.98
C MET A 446 -24.62 20.29 -5.12
N GLY A 447 -24.88 20.94 -6.24
CA GLY A 447 -24.64 22.37 -6.44
C GLY A 447 -25.70 23.26 -5.78
N SER A 448 -26.79 22.69 -5.22
CA SER A 448 -27.83 23.47 -4.54
C SER A 448 -27.59 23.54 -3.05
N SER A 449 -27.74 24.74 -2.48
CA SER A 449 -27.74 24.96 -1.04
C SER A 449 -28.80 24.11 -0.31
N GLN A 450 -29.94 23.89 -0.94
CA GLN A 450 -31.03 23.11 -0.37
C GLN A 450 -30.62 21.66 -0.02
N THR A 451 -29.86 21.01 -0.90
CA THR A 451 -29.39 19.64 -0.66
C THR A 451 -28.42 19.56 0.52
N LEU A 452 -27.51 20.54 0.62
CA LEU A 452 -26.57 20.61 1.74
C LEU A 452 -27.24 20.97 3.08
N LEU A 453 -28.26 21.84 3.04
CA LEU A 453 -29.08 22.16 4.22
C LEU A 453 -29.88 20.94 4.68
N ALA A 454 -30.53 20.22 3.78
CA ALA A 454 -31.23 18.98 4.10
C ALA A 454 -30.28 17.92 4.72
N TRP A 455 -29.08 17.80 4.20
CA TRP A 455 -28.05 16.92 4.77
C TRP A 455 -27.64 17.38 6.18
N ARG A 456 -27.42 18.67 6.40
CA ARG A 456 -27.09 19.25 7.72
C ARG A 456 -28.18 18.94 8.74
N ASP A 457 -29.43 19.19 8.38
CA ASP A 457 -30.57 18.98 9.27
C ASP A 457 -30.76 17.49 9.60
N LEU A 458 -30.47 16.62 8.64
CA LEU A 458 -30.43 15.18 8.85
C LEU A 458 -29.33 14.75 9.84
N GLN A 459 -28.13 15.30 9.74
CA GLN A 459 -27.05 15.04 10.72
C GLN A 459 -27.48 15.47 12.13
N GLY A 460 -28.16 16.61 12.25
CA GLY A 460 -28.71 17.09 13.52
C GLY A 460 -29.73 16.13 14.16
N ARG A 461 -30.49 15.41 13.34
CA ARG A 461 -31.46 14.40 13.82
C ARG A 461 -30.80 13.06 14.18
N LEU A 462 -29.85 12.60 13.36
CA LEU A 462 -29.25 11.27 13.50
C LEU A 462 -28.19 11.18 14.61
N ASP A 463 -27.36 12.21 14.75
CA ASP A 463 -26.26 12.22 15.72
C ASP A 463 -25.94 13.65 16.18
N PRO A 464 -26.83 14.25 17.01
CA PRO A 464 -26.69 15.65 17.43
C PRO A 464 -25.31 16.00 18.01
N PRO A 465 -24.66 15.14 18.83
CA PRO A 465 -23.36 15.46 19.39
C PRO A 465 -22.24 15.63 18.35
N ARG A 466 -22.35 14.95 17.19
CA ARG A 466 -21.34 14.99 16.14
C ARG A 466 -21.73 15.80 14.91
N ALA A 467 -22.99 16.23 14.83
CA ALA A 467 -23.55 16.91 13.66
C ALA A 467 -22.69 18.11 13.24
N GLN A 468 -22.38 19.01 14.15
CA GLN A 468 -21.61 20.21 13.86
C GLN A 468 -20.17 19.90 13.39
N ALA A 469 -19.51 18.90 13.98
CA ALA A 469 -18.18 18.47 13.55
C ALA A 469 -18.21 17.89 12.13
N ARG A 470 -19.25 17.10 11.78
CA ARG A 470 -19.44 16.56 10.44
C ARG A 470 -19.73 17.66 9.41
N VAL A 471 -20.56 18.64 9.76
CA VAL A 471 -20.84 19.80 8.88
C VAL A 471 -19.56 20.57 8.58
N ARG A 472 -18.77 20.89 9.62
CA ARG A 472 -17.47 21.56 9.43
C ARG A 472 -16.52 20.75 8.56
N MET A 473 -16.44 19.43 8.79
CA MET A 473 -15.61 18.54 7.97
C MET A 473 -16.07 18.58 6.51
N LEU A 474 -17.35 18.35 6.23
CA LEU A 474 -17.87 18.36 4.84
C LEU A 474 -17.59 19.68 4.14
N ARG A 475 -17.86 20.82 4.77
CA ARG A 475 -17.57 22.16 4.20
C ARG A 475 -16.10 22.32 3.86
N SER A 476 -15.20 21.93 4.78
CA SER A 476 -13.76 22.02 4.54
C SER A 476 -13.31 21.15 3.37
N LEU A 477 -13.89 19.96 3.22
CA LEU A 477 -13.57 19.04 2.12
C LEU A 477 -14.10 19.53 0.78
N LEU A 478 -15.35 20.04 0.73
CA LEU A 478 -15.96 20.59 -0.48
C LEU A 478 -15.19 21.82 -0.97
N ASP A 479 -14.84 22.74 -0.07
CA ASP A 479 -14.01 23.90 -0.39
C ASP A 479 -12.65 23.49 -0.94
N ALA A 480 -12.00 22.50 -0.31
CA ALA A 480 -10.68 22.03 -0.71
C ALA A 480 -10.65 21.35 -2.09
N VAL A 481 -11.75 20.72 -2.53
CA VAL A 481 -11.86 20.14 -3.89
C VAL A 481 -12.38 21.15 -4.92
N GLY A 482 -12.50 22.43 -4.56
CA GLY A 482 -12.95 23.50 -5.45
C GLY A 482 -14.47 23.53 -5.70
N ALA A 483 -15.23 22.72 -4.97
CA ALA A 483 -16.67 22.85 -4.94
C ALA A 483 -17.00 23.99 -3.98
N ARG A 484 -17.36 25.16 -4.51
CA ARG A 484 -17.92 26.22 -3.67
C ARG A 484 -19.14 25.61 -2.98
N ALA A 485 -19.03 25.38 -1.68
CA ALA A 485 -20.16 25.04 -0.82
C ALA A 485 -21.05 26.30 -0.75
N LEU A 486 -21.81 26.51 -1.84
CA LEU A 486 -22.76 27.62 -1.96
C LEU A 486 -23.67 27.55 -0.72
N ASP A 487 -23.67 28.62 0.05
CA ASP A 487 -24.70 28.99 1.02
C ASP A 487 -24.97 28.06 2.23
N LEU A 488 -23.95 27.34 2.73
CA LEU A 488 -23.94 27.03 4.15
C LEU A 488 -23.54 28.28 4.98
N GLU A 489 -23.61 29.47 4.36
CA GLU A 489 -23.23 30.77 4.96
C GLU A 489 -24.09 31.15 6.16
N ASP A 490 -25.31 30.60 6.30
CA ASP A 490 -26.11 30.71 7.52
C ASP A 490 -25.57 29.86 8.69
N ALA A 491 -24.54 29.05 8.46
CA ALA A 491 -23.81 28.48 9.57
C ALA A 491 -22.93 29.57 10.18
N THR A 492 -23.38 30.15 11.27
CA THR A 492 -22.73 31.17 12.10
C THR A 492 -21.32 30.79 12.58
N ASP A 493 -20.87 29.59 12.31
CA ASP A 493 -19.53 29.10 12.63
C ASP A 493 -18.57 29.30 11.43
N PRO A 494 -17.50 30.06 11.60
CA PRO A 494 -16.44 30.15 10.58
C PRO A 494 -15.81 28.77 10.34
N LEU A 495 -15.27 28.55 9.13
CA LEU A 495 -14.42 27.38 8.88
C LEU A 495 -13.34 27.29 9.96
N PRO A 496 -13.01 26.08 10.45
CA PRO A 496 -11.98 25.93 11.47
C PRO A 496 -10.68 26.59 11.01
N ALA A 497 -10.11 27.42 11.86
CA ALA A 497 -8.81 28.02 11.59
C ALA A 497 -7.77 26.91 11.40
N GLU A 498 -6.90 27.10 10.42
CA GLU A 498 -5.81 26.17 10.18
C GLU A 498 -4.86 26.17 11.40
N PRO A 499 -4.50 25.00 11.95
CA PRO A 499 -3.60 24.94 13.08
C PRO A 499 -2.22 25.49 12.71
N SER A 500 -1.63 26.26 13.62
CA SER A 500 -0.26 26.74 13.45
C SER A 500 0.70 25.53 13.53
N SER A 501 1.22 25.11 12.38
CA SER A 501 2.11 23.96 12.28
C SER A 501 3.23 24.21 11.27
N PRO A 502 4.49 23.97 11.66
CA PRO A 502 5.61 24.04 10.73
C PRO A 502 5.47 23.05 9.56
N LEU A 503 4.84 21.89 9.78
CA LEU A 503 4.59 20.90 8.73
C LEU A 503 3.63 21.43 7.67
N LEU A 504 2.52 22.05 8.08
CA LEU A 504 1.56 22.67 7.16
C LEU A 504 2.16 23.86 6.42
N ALA A 505 2.92 24.70 7.10
CA ALA A 505 3.60 25.82 6.45
C ALA A 505 4.63 25.35 5.42
N ALA A 506 5.35 24.26 5.71
CA ALA A 506 6.28 23.66 4.77
C ALA A 506 5.57 23.01 3.58
N LEU A 507 4.46 22.30 3.82
CA LEU A 507 3.63 21.69 2.76
C LEU A 507 3.12 22.75 1.79
N ARG A 508 2.57 23.87 2.28
CA ARG A 508 2.11 24.99 1.42
C ARG A 508 3.21 25.52 0.53
N ARG A 509 4.37 25.85 1.13
CA ARG A 509 5.51 26.40 0.35
C ARG A 509 5.93 25.47 -0.79
N THR A 510 5.96 24.15 -0.56
CA THR A 510 6.34 23.19 -1.60
C THR A 510 5.29 23.08 -2.69
N ALA A 511 4.00 23.18 -2.35
CA ALA A 511 2.91 23.20 -3.32
C ALA A 511 2.94 24.48 -4.19
N GLU A 512 3.08 25.66 -3.58
CA GLU A 512 3.25 26.94 -4.27
C GLU A 512 4.45 26.93 -5.26
N GLN A 513 5.53 26.26 -4.87
CA GLN A 513 6.72 26.07 -5.71
C GLN A 513 6.57 24.91 -6.71
N ARG A 514 5.45 24.20 -6.71
CA ARG A 514 5.17 23.03 -7.56
C ARG A 514 6.21 21.91 -7.44
N LEU A 515 6.79 21.72 -6.26
CA LEU A 515 7.74 20.64 -5.95
C LEU A 515 6.96 19.35 -5.68
N MET A 516 6.51 18.68 -6.74
CA MET A 516 5.56 17.56 -6.67
C MET A 516 6.00 16.47 -5.68
N GLY A 517 7.21 15.93 -5.83
CA GLY A 517 7.70 14.84 -4.99
C GLY A 517 7.84 15.24 -3.52
N GLU A 518 8.32 16.44 -3.24
CA GLU A 518 8.43 16.96 -1.89
C GLU A 518 7.04 17.23 -1.28
N THR A 519 6.10 17.76 -2.05
CA THR A 519 4.71 17.98 -1.63
C THR A 519 4.05 16.66 -1.21
N ILE A 520 4.23 15.57 -1.97
CA ILE A 520 3.72 14.23 -1.63
C ILE A 520 4.26 13.76 -0.28
N LEU A 521 5.58 13.84 -0.08
CA LEU A 521 6.21 13.38 1.16
C LEU A 521 5.79 14.24 2.37
N ARG A 522 5.65 15.54 2.19
CA ARG A 522 5.16 16.46 3.24
C ARG A 522 3.68 16.24 3.55
N ALA A 523 2.84 15.96 2.55
CA ALA A 523 1.45 15.57 2.76
C ALA A 523 1.36 14.31 3.64
N ALA A 524 2.21 13.31 3.35
CA ALA A 524 2.30 12.11 4.19
C ALA A 524 2.73 12.44 5.63
N ALA A 525 3.73 13.33 5.82
CA ALA A 525 4.19 13.74 7.13
C ALA A 525 3.10 14.48 7.94
N VAL A 526 2.36 15.41 7.31
CA VAL A 526 1.23 16.12 7.94
C VAL A 526 0.17 15.14 8.43
N LEU A 527 -0.20 14.17 7.60
CA LEU A 527 -1.27 13.21 7.92
C LEU A 527 -0.79 12.01 8.76
N ALA A 528 0.52 11.88 9.02
CA ALA A 528 1.06 11.00 10.04
C ALA A 528 0.97 11.61 11.45
N GLU A 529 0.93 12.94 11.56
CA GLU A 529 0.91 13.67 12.83
C GLU A 529 -0.44 13.51 13.53
N PRO A 530 -0.50 12.97 14.77
CA PRO A 530 -1.76 12.69 15.48
C PRO A 530 -2.67 13.92 15.62
N GLY A 531 -2.11 15.12 15.83
CA GLY A 531 -2.88 16.36 15.98
C GLY A 531 -3.43 16.93 14.66
N LEU A 532 -2.92 16.51 13.51
CA LEU A 532 -3.29 17.04 12.20
C LEU A 532 -4.14 16.06 11.38
N ARG A 533 -3.91 14.77 11.50
CA ARG A 533 -4.55 13.73 10.65
C ARG A 533 -6.07 13.64 10.75
N GLU A 534 -6.68 14.18 11.81
CA GLU A 534 -8.14 14.23 12.02
C GLU A 534 -8.66 15.67 12.00
N ASN A 535 -7.79 16.65 11.84
CA ASN A 535 -8.15 18.06 11.80
C ASN A 535 -8.66 18.44 10.40
N ALA A 536 -9.91 18.91 10.31
CA ALA A 536 -10.57 19.23 9.06
C ALA A 536 -9.81 20.28 8.23
N ALA A 537 -9.27 21.34 8.87
CA ALA A 537 -8.52 22.37 8.17
C ALA A 537 -7.16 21.88 7.68
N ALA A 538 -6.46 21.01 8.44
CA ALA A 538 -5.21 20.42 8.02
C ALA A 538 -5.40 19.44 6.84
N ILE A 539 -6.47 18.65 6.86
CA ILE A 539 -6.83 17.76 5.75
C ILE A 539 -7.17 18.60 4.51
N ALA A 540 -7.98 19.64 4.65
CA ALA A 540 -8.34 20.55 3.55
C ALA A 540 -7.10 21.24 2.97
N ALA A 541 -6.17 21.71 3.80
CA ALA A 541 -4.90 22.29 3.35
C ALA A 541 -4.05 21.27 2.58
N THR A 542 -4.05 20.00 3.01
CA THR A 542 -3.34 18.91 2.33
C THR A 542 -3.96 18.62 0.96
N ILE A 543 -5.30 18.60 0.84
CA ILE A 543 -6.00 18.40 -0.42
C ILE A 543 -5.68 19.52 -1.40
N ARG A 544 -5.73 20.79 -0.95
CA ARG A 544 -5.36 21.96 -1.79
C ARG A 544 -3.92 21.87 -2.27
N ALA A 545 -2.98 21.54 -1.37
CA ALA A 545 -1.58 21.39 -1.73
C ALA A 545 -1.34 20.29 -2.78
N LEU A 546 -2.03 19.15 -2.69
CA LEU A 546 -1.97 18.11 -3.71
C LEU A 546 -2.53 18.59 -5.04
N THR A 547 -3.65 19.32 -5.03
CA THR A 547 -4.28 19.88 -6.24
C THR A 547 -3.35 20.89 -6.92
N GLU A 548 -2.72 21.81 -6.17
CA GLU A 548 -1.75 22.78 -6.67
C GLU A 548 -0.49 22.11 -7.26
N ALA A 549 -0.09 20.98 -6.71
CA ALA A 549 1.00 20.15 -7.24
C ALA A 549 0.62 19.33 -8.48
N GLY A 550 -0.62 19.43 -8.98
CA GLY A 550 -1.11 18.70 -10.15
C GLY A 550 -1.68 17.31 -9.85
N LEU A 551 -2.05 17.04 -8.61
CA LEU A 551 -2.52 15.75 -8.09
C LEU A 551 -3.98 15.85 -7.59
N ALA A 552 -4.84 16.48 -8.39
CA ALA A 552 -6.23 16.77 -8.04
C ALA A 552 -7.05 15.50 -7.74
N ASP A 553 -6.85 14.43 -8.52
CA ASP A 553 -7.56 13.15 -8.31
C ASP A 553 -7.16 12.48 -7.00
N ASP A 554 -5.87 12.57 -6.64
CA ASP A 554 -5.37 12.08 -5.36
C ASP A 554 -5.92 12.91 -4.19
N GLY A 555 -6.00 14.23 -4.36
CA GLY A 555 -6.64 15.15 -3.42
C GLY A 555 -8.12 14.82 -3.20
N ARG A 556 -8.86 14.56 -4.27
CA ARG A 556 -10.28 14.14 -4.22
C ARG A 556 -10.43 12.77 -3.53
N SER A 557 -9.55 11.83 -3.81
CA SER A 557 -9.51 10.52 -3.14
C SER A 557 -9.30 10.65 -1.64
N LEU A 558 -8.40 11.56 -1.22
CA LEU A 558 -8.19 11.88 0.20
C LEU A 558 -9.44 12.52 0.83
N ALA A 559 -10.13 13.42 0.11
CA ALA A 559 -11.34 14.05 0.61
C ALA A 559 -12.45 13.02 0.90
N LEU A 560 -12.71 12.10 -0.02
CA LEU A 560 -13.65 11.00 0.19
C LEU A 560 -13.27 10.12 1.38
N GLU A 561 -12.00 9.72 1.45
CA GLU A 561 -11.51 8.87 2.53
C GLU A 561 -11.61 9.54 3.90
N ALA A 562 -11.33 10.85 3.96
CA ALA A 562 -11.48 11.65 5.18
C ALA A 562 -12.95 11.80 5.59
N ALA A 563 -13.86 12.03 4.63
CA ALA A 563 -15.30 12.08 4.88
C ALA A 563 -15.82 10.77 5.49
N LEU A 564 -15.48 9.64 4.87
CA LEU A 564 -15.85 8.31 5.36
C LEU A 564 -15.26 8.00 6.75
N ALA A 565 -14.01 8.42 7.00
CA ALA A 565 -13.36 8.26 8.31
C ALA A 565 -13.99 9.13 9.41
N ALA A 566 -14.55 10.28 9.05
CA ALA A 566 -15.30 11.16 9.96
C ALA A 566 -16.75 10.69 10.19
N GLY A 567 -17.19 9.64 9.47
CA GLY A 567 -18.55 9.08 9.59
C GLY A 567 -19.63 9.90 8.85
N LEU A 568 -19.21 10.67 7.82
CA LEU A 568 -20.12 11.38 6.94
C LEU A 568 -20.95 10.42 6.11
#